data_c0a6f5a0c468082e091961cd3cc5a443
#
_entry.id   c0a6f5a0c468082e091961cd3cc5a443
#
_cell.length_a   1.000
_cell.length_b   1.000
_cell.length_c   1.000
_cell.angle_alpha   90.00
_cell.angle_beta   90.00
_cell.angle_gamma   90.00
#
_symmetry.space_group_name_H-M   'P 1'
#
loop_
_entity.id
_entity.type
_entity.pdbx_description
1 polymer ?
#
loop_
_entity_poly.entity_id
_entity_poly.type
_entity_poly.pdbx_seq_one_letter_code
_entity_poly.pdbx_strand_id
1 'polypeptide(L)'
;MMPAHSVVPVQTRLAELPRPRRRARAASRYQCGAVPRVQYNDPVSTSVKIMGQERINLDAPRYSQSEFTGRLRHFLGITDWRLCFKSDAELNHAKDILQKYRLGQEPPGTTEEVIWQAKRVYESAFHPDTGEKQNLIGRMSFQVPGGMLLTGAMLTFYNILDHTVVFWQWANQSFNALVNYTNRNAKSPLTVEQMGIAYVSATTAALATALGLKSYLSGRVSSLVQRYVPFAAVAAANCINIPLMRQNEIVNGIVVCDENGNELVNSKVAAAKGISQVVFSRIFMAAPGMTILPVIMERLEKQNWLRNYPKLNAPFQMLMCGVILTFMTPTACAVFNQRCSISTATLARLEPDAHKELEKKCAGNMPAVVYFNKGL
;
A
#
# COMPACT_ATOMS: atom_id res chain seq x y z
N MET A 1 57.74 -31.50 -63.60
CA MET A 1 57.87 -32.67 -62.73
C MET A 1 57.87 -32.15 -61.27
N MET A 2 56.77 -32.19 -60.62
CA MET A 2 56.67 -32.08 -59.18
C MET A 2 55.41 -32.85 -58.72
N PRO A 3 55.45 -33.60 -57.61
CA PRO A 3 54.45 -34.62 -57.33
C PRO A 3 53.24 -33.98 -56.57
N ALA A 4 52.12 -34.64 -56.80
CA ALA A 4 50.86 -34.32 -56.21
C ALA A 4 50.84 -34.56 -54.69
N HIS A 5 50.47 -33.57 -53.89
CA HIS A 5 50.16 -33.75 -52.48
C HIS A 5 48.67 -34.15 -52.27
N SER A 6 48.51 -35.36 -51.74
CA SER A 6 47.27 -35.95 -51.34
C SER A 6 46.70 -35.18 -50.13
N VAL A 7 45.49 -34.65 -50.27
CA VAL A 7 44.72 -34.04 -49.18
C VAL A 7 43.98 -35.16 -48.45
N VAL A 8 44.36 -35.39 -47.20
CA VAL A 8 43.62 -36.21 -46.22
C VAL A 8 42.49 -35.43 -45.63
N PRO A 9 41.22 -35.89 -45.58
CA PRO A 9 40.15 -35.20 -44.93
C PRO A 9 40.24 -35.35 -43.40
N VAL A 10 40.35 -34.21 -42.69
CA VAL A 10 40.28 -34.17 -41.26
C VAL A 10 38.80 -34.36 -40.81
N GLN A 11 38.50 -35.53 -40.27
CA GLN A 11 37.27 -35.78 -39.54
C GLN A 11 37.30 -34.99 -38.24
N THR A 12 36.57 -33.90 -38.19
CA THR A 12 36.28 -33.19 -36.96
C THR A 12 35.32 -34.02 -36.10
N ARG A 13 35.85 -34.69 -35.10
CA ARG A 13 35.05 -35.23 -33.99
C ARG A 13 34.44 -34.07 -33.24
N LEU A 14 33.14 -33.89 -33.38
CA LEU A 14 32.35 -33.06 -32.47
C LEU A 14 32.41 -33.74 -31.08
N ALA A 15 33.23 -33.17 -30.19
CA ALA A 15 33.21 -33.51 -28.78
C ALA A 15 31.83 -33.13 -28.20
N GLU A 16 31.08 -34.13 -27.78
CA GLU A 16 29.83 -33.95 -27.02
C GLU A 16 30.14 -33.17 -25.75
N LEU A 17 29.71 -31.91 -25.70
CA LEU A 17 29.68 -31.13 -24.48
C LEU A 17 28.73 -31.81 -23.48
N PRO A 18 29.14 -32.05 -22.22
CA PRO A 18 28.29 -32.67 -21.23
C PRO A 18 27.12 -31.74 -20.96
N ARG A 19 25.88 -32.26 -21.09
CA ARG A 19 24.64 -31.56 -20.70
C ARG A 19 24.78 -31.06 -19.25
N PRO A 20 24.42 -29.81 -18.97
CA PRO A 20 24.45 -29.31 -17.60
C PRO A 20 23.55 -30.18 -16.73
N ARG A 21 24.12 -30.90 -15.78
CA ARG A 21 23.40 -31.61 -14.73
C ARG A 21 22.45 -30.57 -14.09
N ARG A 22 21.14 -30.83 -14.16
CA ARG A 22 20.16 -30.17 -13.31
C ARG A 22 20.65 -30.30 -11.87
N ARG A 23 21.29 -29.24 -11.37
CA ARG A 23 21.47 -29.07 -9.93
C ARG A 23 20.06 -29.07 -9.35
N ALA A 24 19.71 -30.17 -8.69
CA ALA A 24 18.63 -30.16 -7.72
C ALA A 24 18.89 -28.92 -6.84
N ARG A 25 18.04 -27.92 -6.95
CA ARG A 25 18.01 -26.83 -5.97
C ARG A 25 17.78 -27.53 -4.65
N ALA A 26 18.82 -27.68 -3.88
CA ALA A 26 18.71 -27.91 -2.46
C ALA A 26 17.79 -26.76 -1.99
N ALA A 27 16.55 -27.11 -1.64
CA ALA A 27 15.67 -26.24 -0.92
C ALA A 27 16.44 -25.92 0.37
N SER A 28 17.13 -24.78 0.37
CA SER A 28 17.62 -24.16 1.57
C SER A 28 16.38 -24.04 2.46
N ARG A 29 16.26 -24.94 3.42
CA ARG A 29 15.40 -24.75 4.58
C ARG A 29 15.98 -23.54 5.30
N TYR A 30 15.64 -22.35 4.83
CA TYR A 30 15.55 -21.24 5.74
C TYR A 30 14.47 -21.66 6.72
N GLN A 31 14.89 -22.13 7.87
CA GLN A 31 14.10 -22.00 9.07
C GLN A 31 13.87 -20.50 9.21
N CYS A 32 12.77 -20.06 8.60
CA CYS A 32 12.15 -18.80 8.92
C CYS A 32 11.88 -18.92 10.41
N GLY A 33 12.71 -18.27 11.23
CA GLY A 33 12.42 -18.11 12.62
C GLY A 33 10.98 -17.66 12.68
N ALA A 34 10.13 -18.38 13.38
CA ALA A 34 8.71 -18.14 13.45
C ALA A 34 8.49 -16.66 13.73
N VAL A 35 8.15 -15.89 12.68
CA VAL A 35 7.60 -14.57 12.86
C VAL A 35 6.36 -14.79 13.69
N PRO A 36 6.25 -14.21 14.89
CA PRO A 36 5.09 -14.43 15.73
C PRO A 36 3.87 -14.10 14.88
N ARG A 37 2.96 -15.06 14.74
CA ARG A 37 1.67 -14.88 14.10
C ARG A 37 1.04 -13.64 14.75
N VAL A 38 0.80 -12.58 13.99
CA VAL A 38 -0.02 -11.49 14.46
C VAL A 38 -1.41 -12.07 14.67
N GLN A 39 -1.67 -12.51 15.87
CA GLN A 39 -3.00 -12.90 16.31
C GLN A 39 -3.80 -11.59 16.43
N TYR A 40 -4.50 -11.24 15.38
CA TYR A 40 -5.53 -10.21 15.42
C TYR A 40 -6.77 -10.76 16.16
N ASN A 41 -6.59 -11.26 17.34
CA ASN A 41 -7.72 -11.53 18.22
C ASN A 41 -8.09 -10.19 18.87
N ASP A 42 -9.26 -9.64 18.51
CA ASP A 42 -9.89 -8.70 19.40
C ASP A 42 -10.13 -9.43 20.73
N PRO A 43 -9.35 -9.13 21.73
CA PRO A 43 -9.78 -8.28 22.81
C PRO A 43 -8.73 -7.18 23.06
N VAL A 44 -9.20 -6.06 23.56
CA VAL A 44 -8.38 -5.05 24.23
C VAL A 44 -7.72 -5.69 25.46
N SER A 45 -6.82 -6.65 25.23
CA SER A 45 -5.88 -7.15 26.23
C SER A 45 -4.52 -6.62 25.87
N THR A 46 -4.24 -5.45 26.37
CA THR A 46 -2.96 -4.77 26.19
C THR A 46 -1.83 -5.44 26.95
N SER A 47 -2.09 -6.46 27.72
CA SER A 47 -1.08 -7.10 28.57
C SER A 47 -1.04 -8.63 28.43
N VAL A 48 0.17 -9.16 28.35
CA VAL A 48 0.48 -10.60 28.40
C VAL A 48 1.28 -10.84 29.66
N LYS A 49 0.89 -11.84 30.48
CA LYS A 49 1.66 -12.23 31.65
C LYS A 49 2.89 -13.02 31.22
N ILE A 50 4.06 -12.43 31.33
CA ILE A 50 5.35 -13.08 31.16
C ILE A 50 6.07 -13.02 32.51
N MET A 51 6.44 -14.16 33.07
CA MET A 51 7.09 -14.30 34.40
C MET A 51 6.35 -13.58 35.55
N GLY A 52 5.00 -13.55 35.51
CA GLY A 52 4.20 -12.93 36.57
C GLY A 52 4.02 -11.43 36.48
N GLN A 53 4.65 -10.74 35.51
CA GLN A 53 4.47 -9.32 35.24
C GLN A 53 3.53 -9.11 34.03
N GLU A 54 2.65 -8.14 34.16
CA GLU A 54 1.76 -7.71 33.10
C GLU A 54 2.55 -6.88 32.09
N ARG A 55 2.72 -7.40 30.86
CA ARG A 55 3.53 -6.77 29.81
C ARG A 55 2.66 -6.43 28.61
N ILE A 56 3.00 -5.33 27.91
CA ILE A 56 2.33 -4.92 26.69
C ILE A 56 2.51 -5.99 25.60
N ASN A 57 1.42 -6.36 24.95
CA ASN A 57 1.48 -7.18 23.76
C ASN A 57 1.89 -6.32 22.54
N LEU A 58 3.14 -6.40 22.13
CA LEU A 58 3.64 -5.65 20.97
C LEU A 58 3.07 -6.12 19.62
N ASP A 59 2.51 -7.31 19.55
CA ASP A 59 1.95 -7.83 18.31
C ASP A 59 0.47 -7.41 18.13
N ALA A 60 -0.15 -6.90 19.21
CA ALA A 60 -1.48 -6.30 19.16
C ALA A 60 -1.40 -4.77 18.97
N PRO A 61 -2.37 -4.16 18.29
CA PRO A 61 -2.47 -2.71 18.20
C PRO A 61 -2.86 -2.11 19.56
N ARG A 62 -2.40 -0.87 19.83
CA ARG A 62 -2.74 -0.14 21.06
C ARG A 62 -4.24 0.14 21.19
N TYR A 63 -4.92 0.35 20.07
CA TYR A 63 -6.34 0.69 20.02
C TYR A 63 -7.14 -0.40 19.33
N SER A 64 -8.38 -0.64 19.78
CA SER A 64 -9.28 -1.60 19.15
C SER A 64 -9.41 -1.34 17.64
N GLN A 65 -9.23 -2.39 16.84
CA GLN A 65 -9.35 -2.30 15.39
C GLN A 65 -10.77 -2.63 14.90
N SER A 66 -11.65 -3.13 15.76
CA SER A 66 -13.06 -3.37 15.45
C SER A 66 -13.83 -2.06 15.28
N GLU A 67 -13.47 -1.03 16.05
CA GLU A 67 -14.12 0.28 16.03
C GLU A 67 -13.41 1.27 15.10
N PHE A 68 -14.19 2.11 14.43
CA PHE A 68 -13.66 3.19 13.59
C PHE A 68 -12.73 4.14 14.35
N THR A 69 -13.12 4.54 15.54
CA THR A 69 -12.34 5.47 16.38
C THR A 69 -10.99 4.91 16.81
N GLY A 70 -10.92 3.62 17.12
CA GLY A 70 -9.68 2.94 17.44
C GLY A 70 -8.74 2.86 16.23
N ARG A 71 -9.28 2.49 15.07
CA ARG A 71 -8.53 2.49 13.80
C ARG A 71 -8.04 3.89 13.44
N LEU A 72 -8.90 4.91 13.58
CA LEU A 72 -8.52 6.28 13.28
C LEU A 72 -7.36 6.76 14.15
N ARG A 73 -7.38 6.48 15.46
CA ARG A 73 -6.28 6.82 16.39
C ARG A 73 -4.99 6.11 16.00
N HIS A 74 -5.07 4.85 15.61
CA HIS A 74 -3.91 4.08 15.14
C HIS A 74 -3.31 4.73 13.87
N PHE A 75 -4.12 4.97 12.84
CA PHE A 75 -3.64 5.56 11.60
C PHE A 75 -3.17 7.02 11.75
N LEU A 76 -3.81 7.84 12.59
CA LEU A 76 -3.31 9.16 12.95
C LEU A 76 -1.90 9.10 13.55
N GLY A 77 -1.61 8.04 14.31
CA GLY A 77 -0.27 7.81 14.86
C GLY A 77 0.79 7.52 13.81
N ILE A 78 0.53 6.57 12.91
CA ILE A 78 1.54 6.10 11.93
C ILE A 78 1.65 6.98 10.67
N THR A 79 0.61 7.75 10.33
CA THR A 79 0.64 8.71 9.21
C THR A 79 1.05 10.11 9.64
N ASP A 80 1.45 10.31 10.90
CA ASP A 80 1.93 11.59 11.41
C ASP A 80 3.15 12.05 10.59
N TRP A 81 2.96 13.09 9.79
CA TRP A 81 3.99 13.62 8.89
C TRP A 81 5.25 14.09 9.62
N ARG A 82 5.17 14.45 10.91
CA ARG A 82 6.33 14.84 11.72
C ARG A 82 7.34 13.70 11.87
N LEU A 83 6.88 12.45 11.79
CA LEU A 83 7.74 11.27 11.88
C LEU A 83 8.62 11.07 10.64
N CYS A 84 8.30 11.71 9.50
CA CYS A 84 9.16 11.62 8.31
C CYS A 84 10.50 12.33 8.47
N PHE A 85 10.59 13.29 9.43
CA PHE A 85 11.83 14.01 9.76
C PHE A 85 12.72 13.26 10.76
N LYS A 86 12.29 12.12 11.28
CA LYS A 86 13.10 11.30 12.16
C LYS A 86 14.32 10.76 11.45
N SER A 87 15.49 10.95 12.07
CA SER A 87 16.77 10.47 11.57
C SER A 87 16.85 8.94 11.61
N ASP A 88 17.73 8.37 10.80
CA ASP A 88 17.97 6.93 10.80
C ASP A 88 18.42 6.39 12.17
N ALA A 89 19.14 7.19 12.96
CA ALA A 89 19.53 6.85 14.32
C ALA A 89 18.30 6.73 15.24
N GLU A 90 17.35 7.66 15.16
CA GLU A 90 16.12 7.63 15.95
C GLU A 90 15.21 6.47 15.55
N LEU A 91 15.13 6.15 14.25
CA LEU A 91 14.36 5.00 13.76
C LEU A 91 14.95 3.67 14.26
N ASN A 92 16.27 3.52 14.18
CA ASN A 92 16.97 2.33 14.68
C ASN A 92 16.89 2.23 16.20
N HIS A 93 16.94 3.35 16.91
CA HIS A 93 16.75 3.38 18.37
C HIS A 93 15.35 2.90 18.77
N ALA A 94 14.30 3.34 18.06
CA ALA A 94 12.94 2.85 18.29
C ALA A 94 12.84 1.32 18.06
N LYS A 95 13.50 0.80 17.02
CA LYS A 95 13.58 -0.64 16.76
C LYS A 95 14.29 -1.38 17.88
N ASP A 96 15.42 -0.86 18.37
CA ASP A 96 16.21 -1.44 19.47
C ASP A 96 15.39 -1.50 20.78
N ILE A 97 14.67 -0.42 21.12
CA ILE A 97 13.76 -0.40 22.28
C ILE A 97 12.75 -1.55 22.20
N LEU A 98 12.09 -1.73 21.05
CA LEU A 98 11.09 -2.80 20.88
C LEU A 98 11.71 -4.19 20.94
N GLN A 99 12.92 -4.38 20.40
CA GLN A 99 13.65 -5.65 20.48
C GLN A 99 14.04 -5.98 21.92
N LYS A 100 14.62 -5.01 22.65
CA LYS A 100 14.97 -5.17 24.07
C LYS A 100 13.75 -5.48 24.92
N TYR A 101 12.63 -4.78 24.66
CA TYR A 101 11.38 -5.06 25.36
C TYR A 101 10.85 -6.48 25.08
N ARG A 102 10.95 -7.00 23.86
CA ARG A 102 10.59 -8.40 23.55
C ARG A 102 11.44 -9.40 24.29
N LEU A 103 12.72 -9.09 24.51
CA LEU A 103 13.68 -9.95 25.22
C LEU A 103 13.63 -9.80 26.75
N GLY A 104 12.85 -8.84 27.28
CA GLY A 104 12.85 -8.54 28.73
C GLY A 104 14.12 -7.83 29.20
N GLN A 105 14.81 -7.15 28.29
CA GLN A 105 16.08 -6.46 28.52
C GLN A 105 15.96 -4.94 28.45
N GLU A 106 14.76 -4.43 28.62
CA GLU A 106 14.52 -3.00 28.65
C GLU A 106 15.22 -2.32 29.86
N PRO A 107 15.71 -1.09 29.69
CA PRO A 107 16.31 -0.32 30.79
C PRO A 107 15.32 -0.13 31.95
N PRO A 108 15.78 -0.18 33.21
CA PRO A 108 14.94 0.12 34.37
C PRO A 108 14.28 1.49 34.23
N GLY A 109 12.98 1.60 34.50
CA GLY A 109 12.22 2.85 34.38
C GLY A 109 11.63 3.12 33.01
N THR A 110 11.74 2.19 32.04
CA THR A 110 11.05 2.31 30.74
C THR A 110 9.54 2.27 30.96
N THR A 111 8.86 3.40 30.66
CA THR A 111 7.43 3.51 30.83
C THR A 111 6.69 2.89 29.63
N GLU A 112 5.43 2.52 29.85
CA GLU A 112 4.53 2.00 28.80
C GLU A 112 4.42 2.98 27.61
N GLU A 113 4.36 4.29 27.89
CA GLU A 113 4.24 5.31 26.85
C GLU A 113 5.51 5.37 25.94
N VAL A 114 6.69 5.15 26.49
CA VAL A 114 7.94 5.06 25.70
C VAL A 114 7.88 3.89 24.72
N ILE A 115 7.35 2.74 25.15
CA ILE A 115 7.17 1.55 24.30
C ILE A 115 6.17 1.82 23.18
N TRP A 116 5.02 2.43 23.50
CA TRP A 116 4.01 2.77 22.48
C TRP A 116 4.52 3.84 21.51
N GLN A 117 5.30 4.79 21.98
CA GLN A 117 5.92 5.79 21.11
C GLN A 117 6.96 5.15 20.18
N ALA A 118 7.82 4.27 20.69
CA ALA A 118 8.76 3.51 19.88
C ALA A 118 8.04 2.67 18.82
N LYS A 119 6.95 2.00 19.20
CA LYS A 119 6.11 1.22 18.27
C LYS A 119 5.51 2.10 17.17
N ARG A 120 4.97 3.26 17.50
CA ARG A 120 4.44 4.22 16.52
C ARG A 120 5.50 4.68 15.53
N VAL A 121 6.70 5.01 16.00
CA VAL A 121 7.84 5.40 15.15
C VAL A 121 8.24 4.22 14.25
N TYR A 122 8.32 3.02 14.78
CA TYR A 122 8.66 1.82 14.04
C TYR A 122 7.63 1.53 12.92
N GLU A 123 6.34 1.46 13.25
CA GLU A 123 5.26 1.19 12.30
C GLU A 123 5.12 2.27 11.22
N SER A 124 5.59 3.50 11.46
CA SER A 124 5.56 4.59 10.48
C SER A 124 6.64 4.49 9.40
N ALA A 125 7.70 3.70 9.63
CA ALA A 125 8.91 3.73 8.79
C ALA A 125 9.49 2.35 8.42
N PHE A 126 8.99 1.26 9.02
CA PHE A 126 9.43 -0.10 8.72
C PHE A 126 8.31 -0.90 8.07
N HIS A 127 8.68 -1.82 7.19
CA HIS A 127 7.73 -2.68 6.51
C HIS A 127 7.11 -3.68 7.51
N PRO A 128 5.77 -3.81 7.56
CA PRO A 128 5.10 -4.64 8.56
C PRO A 128 5.45 -6.13 8.47
N ASP A 129 5.66 -6.67 7.26
CA ASP A 129 5.92 -8.09 7.06
C ASP A 129 7.41 -8.45 7.17
N THR A 130 8.31 -7.61 6.63
CA THR A 130 9.75 -7.91 6.56
C THR A 130 10.55 -7.28 7.69
N GLY A 131 10.04 -6.25 8.35
CA GLY A 131 10.75 -5.47 9.37
C GLY A 131 11.94 -4.68 8.81
N GLU A 132 12.04 -4.54 7.48
CA GLU A 132 13.05 -3.74 6.83
C GLU A 132 12.68 -2.25 6.86
N LYS A 133 13.71 -1.39 6.99
CA LYS A 133 13.50 0.05 6.94
C LYS A 133 13.12 0.48 5.53
N GLN A 134 12.00 1.16 5.41
CA GLN A 134 11.52 1.70 4.14
C GLN A 134 12.29 2.97 3.74
N ASN A 135 12.42 3.19 2.42
CA ASN A 135 12.85 4.49 1.92
C ASN A 135 11.83 5.58 2.31
N LEU A 136 12.24 6.84 2.28
CA LEU A 136 11.39 7.96 2.75
C LEU A 136 10.02 7.99 2.05
N ILE A 137 9.97 7.77 0.74
CA ILE A 137 8.74 7.84 -0.06
C ILE A 137 7.76 6.72 0.31
N GLY A 138 8.27 5.53 0.64
CA GLY A 138 7.45 4.38 1.04
C GLY A 138 6.89 4.46 2.45
N ARG A 139 7.45 5.30 3.32
CA ARG A 139 7.01 5.42 4.73
C ARG A 139 5.58 5.93 4.83
N MET A 140 4.81 5.36 5.76
CA MET A 140 3.45 5.82 6.04
C MET A 140 3.41 7.29 6.48
N SER A 141 4.44 7.75 7.21
CA SER A 141 4.58 9.14 7.62
C SER A 141 4.81 10.12 6.46
N PHE A 142 5.32 9.66 5.31
CA PHE A 142 5.56 10.52 4.13
C PHE A 142 4.36 10.66 3.21
N GLN A 143 3.27 9.92 3.43
CA GLN A 143 2.09 9.96 2.55
C GLN A 143 1.46 11.36 2.50
N VAL A 144 1.41 12.07 3.62
CA VAL A 144 0.87 13.44 3.68
C VAL A 144 1.81 14.45 2.97
N PRO A 145 3.11 14.56 3.27
CA PRO A 145 4.01 15.46 2.56
C PRO A 145 4.08 15.20 1.04
N GLY A 146 4.21 13.94 0.64
CA GLY A 146 4.26 13.55 -0.78
C GLY A 146 2.95 13.85 -1.50
N GLY A 147 1.82 13.48 -0.89
CA GLY A 147 0.49 13.77 -1.42
C GLY A 147 0.20 15.28 -1.51
N MET A 148 0.60 16.05 -0.50
CA MET A 148 0.48 17.51 -0.48
C MET A 148 1.16 18.15 -1.70
N LEU A 149 2.41 17.77 -1.95
CA LEU A 149 3.19 18.32 -3.07
C LEU A 149 2.55 17.94 -4.41
N LEU A 150 2.29 16.65 -4.62
CA LEU A 150 1.79 16.15 -5.91
C LEU A 150 0.36 16.59 -6.20
N THR A 151 -0.55 16.40 -5.25
CA THR A 151 -1.95 16.78 -5.41
C THR A 151 -2.11 18.28 -5.51
N GLY A 152 -1.40 19.04 -4.67
CA GLY A 152 -1.40 20.49 -4.73
C GLY A 152 -0.87 21.04 -6.07
N ALA A 153 0.20 20.43 -6.59
CA ALA A 153 0.73 20.80 -7.89
C ALA A 153 -0.24 20.46 -9.05
N MET A 154 -0.84 19.27 -9.03
CA MET A 154 -1.85 18.88 -10.02
C MET A 154 -3.04 19.85 -10.04
N LEU A 155 -3.50 20.29 -8.88
CA LEU A 155 -4.61 21.24 -8.76
C LEU A 155 -4.21 22.67 -9.16
N THR A 156 -2.98 23.06 -8.91
CA THR A 156 -2.47 24.39 -9.28
C THR A 156 -2.23 24.51 -10.79
N PHE A 157 -1.65 23.47 -11.39
CA PHE A 157 -1.16 23.50 -12.76
C PHE A 157 -2.06 22.77 -13.77
N TYR A 158 -3.32 22.46 -13.39
CA TYR A 158 -4.27 21.68 -14.20
C TYR A 158 -4.58 22.30 -15.57
N ASN A 159 -4.51 23.62 -15.72
CA ASN A 159 -4.94 24.36 -16.90
C ASN A 159 -3.82 25.18 -17.56
N ILE A 160 -2.55 24.95 -17.21
CA ILE A 160 -1.46 25.69 -17.82
C ILE A 160 -1.18 25.09 -19.22
N LEU A 161 -0.12 24.34 -19.38
CA LEU A 161 0.26 23.71 -20.63
C LEU A 161 0.09 22.20 -20.52
N ASP A 162 -0.23 21.54 -21.63
CA ASP A 162 -0.49 20.09 -21.63
C ASP A 162 0.71 19.30 -21.12
N HIS A 163 1.93 19.70 -21.45
CA HIS A 163 3.13 19.04 -20.94
C HIS A 163 3.27 19.15 -19.40
N THR A 164 2.78 20.24 -18.79
CA THR A 164 2.77 20.40 -17.33
C THR A 164 1.75 19.45 -16.69
N VAL A 165 0.59 19.29 -17.31
CA VAL A 165 -0.42 18.31 -16.87
C VAL A 165 0.15 16.90 -16.98
N VAL A 166 0.79 16.57 -18.10
CA VAL A 166 1.44 15.28 -18.33
C VAL A 166 2.51 15.01 -17.26
N PHE A 167 3.37 16.00 -16.99
CA PHE A 167 4.43 15.86 -15.99
C PHE A 167 3.89 15.56 -14.59
N TRP A 168 2.90 16.31 -14.10
CA TRP A 168 2.38 16.10 -12.75
C TRP A 168 1.55 14.82 -12.61
N GLN A 169 0.82 14.42 -13.66
CA GLN A 169 0.16 13.10 -13.67
C GLN A 169 1.18 11.96 -13.68
N TRP A 170 2.22 12.07 -14.51
CA TRP A 170 3.30 11.09 -14.51
C TRP A 170 4.03 11.02 -13.16
N ALA A 171 4.37 12.17 -12.57
CA ALA A 171 5.02 12.23 -11.26
C ALA A 171 4.16 11.59 -10.16
N ASN A 172 2.85 11.84 -10.18
CA ASN A 172 1.90 11.22 -9.25
C ASN A 172 1.83 9.70 -9.43
N GLN A 173 1.79 9.20 -10.66
CA GLN A 173 1.78 7.75 -10.89
C GLN A 173 3.11 7.10 -10.50
N SER A 174 4.24 7.77 -10.74
CA SER A 174 5.56 7.30 -10.32
C SER A 174 5.68 7.22 -8.79
N PHE A 175 5.16 8.22 -8.08
CA PHE A 175 5.07 8.20 -6.62
C PHE A 175 4.22 7.03 -6.13
N ASN A 176 3.02 6.85 -6.68
CA ASN A 176 2.14 5.74 -6.32
C ASN A 176 2.78 4.37 -6.61
N ALA A 177 3.47 4.22 -7.73
CA ALA A 177 4.18 3.00 -8.08
C ALA A 177 5.30 2.68 -7.06
N LEU A 178 6.07 3.70 -6.65
CA LEU A 178 7.13 3.53 -5.66
C LEU A 178 6.57 3.21 -4.26
N VAL A 179 5.48 3.87 -3.86
CA VAL A 179 4.78 3.55 -2.61
C VAL A 179 4.25 2.11 -2.63
N ASN A 180 3.60 1.70 -3.71
CA ASN A 180 3.08 0.34 -3.86
C ASN A 180 4.21 -0.70 -3.89
N TYR A 181 5.33 -0.41 -4.58
CA TYR A 181 6.51 -1.28 -4.58
C TYR A 181 7.08 -1.47 -3.18
N THR A 182 7.21 -0.38 -2.41
CA THR A 182 7.78 -0.42 -1.07
C THR A 182 6.87 -1.12 -0.06
N ASN A 183 5.55 -0.99 -0.22
CA ASN A 183 4.54 -1.57 0.69
C ASN A 183 3.89 -2.85 0.14
N ARG A 184 4.52 -3.50 -0.83
CA ARG A 184 3.98 -4.73 -1.44
C ARG A 184 3.89 -5.87 -0.42
N ASN A 185 2.86 -6.69 -0.55
CA ASN A 185 2.68 -7.86 0.30
C ASN A 185 3.83 -8.88 0.07
N ALA A 186 4.59 -9.19 1.13
CA ALA A 186 5.68 -10.16 1.06
C ALA A 186 5.20 -11.59 0.77
N LYS A 187 3.96 -11.92 1.11
CA LYS A 187 3.36 -13.24 0.85
C LYS A 187 2.89 -13.46 -0.59
N SER A 188 2.66 -12.37 -1.34
CA SER A 188 2.21 -12.43 -2.75
C SER A 188 3.07 -11.50 -3.62
N PRO A 189 4.35 -11.85 -3.85
CA PRO A 189 5.26 -10.99 -4.58
C PRO A 189 4.83 -10.86 -6.05
N LEU A 190 4.80 -9.62 -6.53
CA LEU A 190 4.62 -9.30 -7.94
C LEU A 190 5.97 -9.37 -8.67
N THR A 191 5.95 -9.79 -9.93
CA THR A 191 7.11 -9.67 -10.79
C THR A 191 7.35 -8.22 -11.20
N VAL A 192 8.58 -7.88 -11.55
CA VAL A 192 8.92 -6.53 -12.05
C VAL A 192 8.11 -6.19 -13.30
N GLU A 193 7.89 -7.18 -14.17
CA GLU A 193 7.08 -7.06 -15.39
C GLU A 193 5.62 -6.68 -15.05
N GLN A 194 4.99 -7.39 -14.11
CA GLN A 194 3.62 -7.10 -13.67
C GLN A 194 3.50 -5.70 -13.08
N MET A 195 4.48 -5.26 -12.29
CA MET A 195 4.53 -3.90 -11.77
C MET A 195 4.69 -2.86 -12.88
N GLY A 196 5.53 -3.15 -13.88
CA GLY A 196 5.72 -2.30 -15.06
C GLY A 196 4.42 -2.14 -15.86
N ILE A 197 3.71 -3.22 -16.12
CA ILE A 197 2.40 -3.21 -16.81
C ILE A 197 1.38 -2.37 -16.00
N ALA A 198 1.28 -2.59 -14.69
CA ALA A 198 0.37 -1.84 -13.85
C ALA A 198 0.69 -0.33 -13.86
N TYR A 199 1.98 0.03 -13.78
CA TYR A 199 2.44 1.42 -13.83
C TYR A 199 2.12 2.08 -15.17
N VAL A 200 2.47 1.45 -16.29
CA VAL A 200 2.21 2.00 -17.63
C VAL A 200 0.71 2.14 -17.88
N SER A 201 -0.07 1.12 -17.56
CA SER A 201 -1.53 1.15 -17.72
C SER A 201 -2.19 2.25 -16.89
N ALA A 202 -1.81 2.40 -15.62
CA ALA A 202 -2.33 3.45 -14.74
C ALA A 202 -1.93 4.85 -15.22
N THR A 203 -0.67 5.02 -15.67
CA THR A 203 -0.18 6.30 -16.21
C THR A 203 -0.93 6.67 -17.49
N THR A 204 -1.10 5.71 -18.40
CA THR A 204 -1.87 5.92 -19.64
C THR A 204 -3.32 6.29 -19.33
N ALA A 205 -3.97 5.61 -18.40
CA ALA A 205 -5.34 5.94 -17.99
C ALA A 205 -5.45 7.34 -17.39
N ALA A 206 -4.51 7.71 -16.49
CA ALA A 206 -4.48 9.05 -15.90
C ALA A 206 -4.33 10.13 -16.97
N LEU A 207 -3.38 9.96 -17.91
CA LEU A 207 -3.12 10.91 -18.98
C LEU A 207 -4.29 11.00 -19.97
N ALA A 208 -4.84 9.86 -20.41
CA ALA A 208 -5.98 9.83 -21.31
C ALA A 208 -7.19 10.52 -20.66
N THR A 209 -7.45 10.28 -19.39
CA THR A 209 -8.54 10.93 -18.66
C THR A 209 -8.29 12.43 -18.48
N ALA A 210 -7.08 12.82 -18.05
CA ALA A 210 -6.75 14.24 -17.82
C ALA A 210 -6.81 15.05 -19.10
N LEU A 211 -6.15 14.61 -20.17
CA LEU A 211 -6.10 15.32 -21.44
C LEU A 211 -7.43 15.23 -22.21
N GLY A 212 -8.06 14.06 -22.20
CA GLY A 212 -9.35 13.83 -22.84
C GLY A 212 -10.46 14.69 -22.23
N LEU A 213 -10.57 14.71 -20.90
CA LEU A 213 -11.55 15.55 -20.21
C LEU A 213 -11.21 17.05 -20.34
N LYS A 214 -9.93 17.43 -20.25
CA LYS A 214 -9.51 18.82 -20.45
C LYS A 214 -9.94 19.31 -21.84
N SER A 215 -9.64 18.55 -22.89
CA SER A 215 -10.03 18.88 -24.26
C SER A 215 -11.54 18.92 -24.45
N TYR A 216 -12.27 17.90 -23.94
CA TYR A 216 -13.72 17.82 -24.07
C TYR A 216 -14.45 18.95 -23.32
N LEU A 217 -13.98 19.33 -22.14
CA LEU A 217 -14.61 20.34 -21.29
C LEU A 217 -14.18 21.77 -21.63
N SER A 218 -13.07 21.94 -22.38
CA SER A 218 -12.57 23.25 -22.76
C SER A 218 -13.62 24.05 -23.56
N GLY A 219 -13.93 25.25 -23.08
CA GLY A 219 -14.94 26.13 -23.69
C GLY A 219 -16.40 25.69 -23.51
N ARG A 220 -16.67 24.53 -22.91
CA ARG A 220 -18.04 24.01 -22.73
C ARG A 220 -18.57 24.15 -21.31
N VAL A 221 -17.68 24.27 -20.34
CA VAL A 221 -18.04 24.33 -18.89
C VAL A 221 -17.27 25.43 -18.19
N SER A 222 -17.74 25.77 -16.97
CA SER A 222 -17.07 26.77 -16.12
C SER A 222 -15.65 26.31 -15.71
N SER A 223 -14.81 27.30 -15.36
CA SER A 223 -13.45 27.04 -14.87
C SER A 223 -13.43 26.13 -13.62
N LEU A 224 -14.44 26.25 -12.76
CA LEU A 224 -14.58 25.40 -11.58
C LEU A 224 -14.72 23.93 -11.94
N VAL A 225 -15.56 23.59 -12.93
CA VAL A 225 -15.75 22.21 -13.38
C VAL A 225 -14.45 21.64 -13.97
N GLN A 226 -13.69 22.45 -14.69
CA GLN A 226 -12.38 22.03 -15.23
C GLN A 226 -11.37 21.70 -14.12
N ARG A 227 -11.46 22.32 -12.94
CA ARG A 227 -10.61 22.05 -11.78
C ARG A 227 -10.82 20.64 -11.19
N TYR A 228 -11.91 19.94 -11.54
CA TYR A 228 -12.15 18.55 -11.12
C TYR A 228 -11.51 17.50 -12.04
N VAL A 229 -10.97 17.90 -13.19
CA VAL A 229 -10.30 17.00 -14.13
C VAL A 229 -9.16 16.20 -13.46
N PRO A 230 -8.27 16.79 -12.63
CA PRO A 230 -7.24 16.02 -11.93
C PRO A 230 -7.81 14.94 -11.02
N PHE A 231 -8.93 15.20 -10.35
CA PHE A 231 -9.59 14.21 -9.51
C PHE A 231 -10.11 13.01 -10.33
N ALA A 232 -10.77 13.28 -11.46
CA ALA A 232 -11.25 12.23 -12.36
C ALA A 232 -10.10 11.36 -12.88
N ALA A 233 -8.96 11.99 -13.24
CA ALA A 233 -7.77 11.28 -13.68
C ALA A 233 -7.17 10.39 -12.58
N VAL A 234 -7.08 10.88 -11.35
CA VAL A 234 -6.60 10.12 -10.19
C VAL A 234 -7.55 8.96 -9.87
N ALA A 235 -8.87 9.18 -9.93
CA ALA A 235 -9.85 8.12 -9.71
C ALA A 235 -9.74 7.01 -10.77
N ALA A 236 -9.67 7.37 -12.06
CA ALA A 236 -9.49 6.43 -13.16
C ALA A 236 -8.20 5.61 -13.01
N ALA A 237 -7.09 6.28 -12.69
CA ALA A 237 -5.81 5.61 -12.45
C ALA A 237 -5.87 4.61 -11.29
N ASN A 238 -6.50 4.95 -10.18
CA ASN A 238 -6.65 4.05 -9.03
C ASN A 238 -7.53 2.83 -9.36
N CYS A 239 -8.59 3.00 -10.15
CA CYS A 239 -9.43 1.89 -10.62
C CYS A 239 -8.67 0.87 -11.48
N ILE A 240 -7.59 1.27 -12.13
CA ILE A 240 -6.75 0.39 -12.96
C ILE A 240 -5.53 -0.10 -12.19
N ASN A 241 -4.81 0.80 -11.53
CA ASN A 241 -3.55 0.47 -10.85
C ASN A 241 -3.73 -0.57 -9.74
N ILE A 242 -4.70 -0.37 -8.85
CA ILE A 242 -4.86 -1.23 -7.66
C ILE A 242 -5.21 -2.67 -8.05
N PRO A 243 -6.19 -2.96 -8.94
CA PRO A 243 -6.44 -4.31 -9.40
C PRO A 243 -5.24 -4.95 -10.12
N LEU A 244 -4.53 -4.20 -10.96
CA LEU A 244 -3.35 -4.73 -11.65
C LEU A 244 -2.18 -5.01 -10.70
N MET A 245 -1.95 -4.14 -9.70
CA MET A 245 -0.94 -4.38 -8.67
C MET A 245 -1.28 -5.56 -7.75
N ARG A 246 -2.52 -5.98 -7.72
CA ARG A 246 -3.01 -7.12 -6.93
C ARG A 246 -3.56 -8.25 -7.79
N GLN A 247 -3.16 -8.33 -9.07
CA GLN A 247 -3.67 -9.33 -10.00
C GLN A 247 -3.44 -10.77 -9.53
N ASN A 248 -2.32 -11.06 -8.85
CA ASN A 248 -2.05 -12.38 -8.31
C ASN A 248 -3.09 -12.79 -7.25
N GLU A 249 -3.60 -11.84 -6.48
CA GLU A 249 -4.67 -12.08 -5.50
C GLU A 249 -6.03 -12.29 -6.19
N ILE A 250 -6.26 -11.62 -7.31
CA ILE A 250 -7.49 -11.82 -8.11
C ILE A 250 -7.50 -13.22 -8.75
N VAL A 251 -6.35 -13.66 -9.28
CA VAL A 251 -6.23 -14.94 -10.00
C VAL A 251 -6.20 -16.12 -9.03
N ASN A 252 -5.39 -16.02 -7.98
CA ASN A 252 -5.12 -17.12 -7.05
C ASN A 252 -6.00 -17.10 -5.80
N GLY A 253 -6.73 -16.00 -5.56
CA GLY A 253 -7.43 -15.75 -4.30
C GLY A 253 -6.49 -15.27 -3.20
N ILE A 254 -7.08 -14.82 -2.09
CA ILE A 254 -6.38 -14.54 -0.84
C ILE A 254 -6.77 -15.57 0.21
N VAL A 255 -5.84 -15.85 1.11
CA VAL A 255 -6.08 -16.79 2.21
C VAL A 255 -7.18 -16.24 3.11
N VAL A 256 -8.23 -17.05 3.32
CA VAL A 256 -9.23 -16.80 4.36
C VAL A 256 -8.95 -17.68 5.57
N CYS A 257 -9.20 -17.13 6.75
CA CYS A 257 -8.91 -17.75 8.04
C CYS A 257 -10.18 -17.89 8.87
N ASP A 258 -10.16 -18.76 9.84
CA ASP A 258 -11.17 -18.82 10.90
C ASP A 258 -11.02 -17.65 11.90
N GLU A 259 -11.86 -17.65 12.93
CA GLU A 259 -11.80 -16.68 14.01
C GLU A 259 -10.46 -16.69 14.77
N ASN A 260 -9.83 -17.85 14.89
CA ASN A 260 -8.57 -18.07 15.59
C ASN A 260 -7.33 -17.75 14.71
N GLY A 261 -7.53 -17.41 13.44
CA GLY A 261 -6.44 -17.10 12.50
C GLY A 261 -5.84 -18.32 11.81
N ASN A 262 -6.47 -19.51 11.89
CA ASN A 262 -6.05 -20.68 11.14
C ASN A 262 -6.41 -20.53 9.67
N GLU A 263 -5.44 -20.78 8.79
CA GLU A 263 -5.62 -20.65 7.35
C GLU A 263 -6.51 -21.79 6.82
N LEU A 264 -7.59 -21.41 6.14
CA LEU A 264 -8.58 -22.33 5.59
C LEU A 264 -8.37 -22.54 4.09
N VAL A 265 -8.80 -21.61 3.27
CA VAL A 265 -8.84 -21.74 1.80
C VAL A 265 -8.49 -20.40 1.15
N ASN A 266 -8.13 -20.43 -0.13
CA ASN A 266 -7.99 -19.21 -0.91
C ASN A 266 -9.34 -18.84 -1.53
N SER A 267 -9.71 -17.54 -1.47
CA SER A 267 -10.94 -17.03 -2.06
C SER A 267 -10.67 -15.82 -2.96
N LYS A 268 -11.15 -15.92 -4.20
CA LYS A 268 -11.13 -14.82 -5.19
C LYS A 268 -12.19 -13.77 -4.86
N VAL A 269 -13.32 -14.19 -4.30
CA VAL A 269 -14.39 -13.27 -3.87
C VAL A 269 -13.90 -12.40 -2.70
N ALA A 270 -13.16 -12.97 -1.76
CA ALA A 270 -12.51 -12.23 -0.68
C ALA A 270 -11.48 -11.24 -1.24
N ALA A 271 -10.68 -11.64 -2.23
CA ALA A 271 -9.74 -10.77 -2.93
C ALA A 271 -10.45 -9.60 -3.59
N ALA A 272 -11.49 -9.86 -4.38
CA ALA A 272 -12.27 -8.82 -5.06
C ALA A 272 -12.88 -7.83 -4.07
N LYS A 273 -13.45 -8.31 -2.97
CA LYS A 273 -13.98 -7.47 -1.89
C LYS A 273 -12.89 -6.58 -1.28
N GLY A 274 -11.74 -7.15 -0.93
CA GLY A 274 -10.63 -6.41 -0.35
C GLY A 274 -10.09 -5.34 -1.29
N ILE A 275 -9.87 -5.69 -2.56
CA ILE A 275 -9.39 -4.77 -3.60
C ILE A 275 -10.37 -3.62 -3.82
N SER A 276 -11.67 -3.90 -3.94
CA SER A 276 -12.70 -2.88 -4.10
C SER A 276 -12.73 -1.89 -2.94
N GLN A 277 -12.56 -2.36 -1.70
CA GLN A 277 -12.46 -1.51 -0.53
C GLN A 277 -11.22 -0.62 -0.54
N VAL A 278 -10.08 -1.13 -1.02
CA VAL A 278 -8.85 -0.35 -1.16
C VAL A 278 -9.01 0.73 -2.24
N VAL A 279 -9.57 0.39 -3.40
CA VAL A 279 -9.88 1.36 -4.47
C VAL A 279 -10.77 2.49 -3.93
N PHE A 280 -11.86 2.12 -3.26
CA PHE A 280 -12.76 3.11 -2.64
C PHE A 280 -12.02 4.00 -1.64
N SER A 281 -11.22 3.42 -0.73
CA SER A 281 -10.47 4.19 0.27
C SER A 281 -9.49 5.18 -0.37
N ARG A 282 -8.82 4.80 -1.46
CA ARG A 282 -7.89 5.67 -2.19
C ARG A 282 -8.61 6.83 -2.88
N ILE A 283 -9.75 6.58 -3.51
CA ILE A 283 -10.57 7.63 -4.13
C ILE A 283 -11.15 8.54 -3.03
N PHE A 284 -11.67 7.98 -1.95
CA PHE A 284 -12.22 8.71 -0.82
C PHE A 284 -11.16 9.60 -0.12
N MET A 285 -9.90 9.14 -0.03
CA MET A 285 -8.79 9.92 0.51
C MET A 285 -8.52 11.19 -0.31
N ALA A 286 -8.55 11.06 -1.65
CA ALA A 286 -8.27 12.17 -2.56
C ALA A 286 -9.46 13.13 -2.72
N ALA A 287 -10.69 12.64 -2.60
CA ALA A 287 -11.89 13.37 -2.94
C ALA A 287 -12.02 14.73 -2.23
N PRO A 288 -11.92 14.89 -0.90
CA PRO A 288 -12.10 16.20 -0.27
C PRO A 288 -11.04 17.22 -0.69
N GLY A 289 -9.77 16.80 -0.78
CA GLY A 289 -8.68 17.66 -1.23
C GLY A 289 -8.87 18.13 -2.67
N MET A 290 -9.35 17.26 -3.54
CA MET A 290 -9.50 17.54 -4.97
C MET A 290 -10.88 18.08 -5.37
N THR A 291 -11.87 18.09 -4.47
CA THR A 291 -13.22 18.63 -4.75
C THR A 291 -13.51 19.89 -3.95
N ILE A 292 -13.20 19.94 -2.66
CA ILE A 292 -13.50 21.07 -1.79
C ILE A 292 -12.48 22.20 -2.04
N LEU A 293 -11.20 21.86 -2.15
CA LEU A 293 -10.13 22.84 -2.31
C LEU A 293 -10.29 23.72 -3.56
N PRO A 294 -10.65 23.20 -4.75
CA PRO A 294 -10.94 24.04 -5.91
C PRO A 294 -12.02 25.10 -5.67
N VAL A 295 -13.08 24.77 -4.91
CA VAL A 295 -14.14 25.72 -4.56
C VAL A 295 -13.63 26.80 -3.61
N ILE A 296 -12.82 26.42 -2.62
CA ILE A 296 -12.18 27.39 -1.71
C ILE A 296 -11.25 28.31 -2.49
N MET A 297 -10.41 27.75 -3.35
CA MET A 297 -9.43 28.52 -4.13
C MET A 297 -10.09 29.48 -5.11
N GLU A 298 -11.18 29.09 -5.76
CA GLU A 298 -11.93 29.99 -6.65
C GLU A 298 -12.42 31.26 -5.92
N ARG A 299 -12.80 31.12 -4.65
CA ARG A 299 -13.21 32.28 -3.83
C ARG A 299 -12.01 33.10 -3.36
N LEU A 300 -10.93 32.42 -2.95
CA LEU A 300 -9.74 33.08 -2.41
C LEU A 300 -8.95 33.85 -3.49
N GLU A 301 -8.89 33.32 -4.70
CA GLU A 301 -8.24 33.99 -5.85
C GLU A 301 -8.90 35.32 -6.22
N LYS A 302 -10.16 35.52 -5.83
CA LYS A 302 -10.88 36.79 -6.00
C LYS A 302 -10.57 37.80 -4.89
N GLN A 303 -9.93 37.39 -3.78
CA GLN A 303 -9.56 38.28 -2.69
C GLN A 303 -8.32 39.12 -3.04
N ASN A 304 -8.30 40.38 -2.59
CA ASN A 304 -7.26 41.33 -2.92
C ASN A 304 -5.84 40.86 -2.57
N TRP A 305 -5.67 40.17 -1.42
CA TRP A 305 -4.36 39.73 -0.97
C TRP A 305 -3.75 38.67 -1.90
N LEU A 306 -4.53 37.68 -2.35
CA LEU A 306 -4.02 36.62 -3.25
C LEU A 306 -3.92 37.15 -4.70
N ARG A 307 -4.80 38.04 -5.10
CA ARG A 307 -4.74 38.74 -6.39
C ARG A 307 -3.50 39.60 -6.52
N ASN A 308 -3.08 40.27 -5.43
CA ASN A 308 -1.88 41.13 -5.41
C ASN A 308 -0.58 40.32 -5.38
N TYR A 309 -0.63 39.08 -4.86
CA TYR A 309 0.53 38.20 -4.77
C TYR A 309 0.27 36.82 -5.43
N PRO A 310 0.17 36.75 -6.78
CA PRO A 310 -0.17 35.53 -7.50
C PRO A 310 0.78 34.36 -7.23
N LYS A 311 2.07 34.66 -6.90
CA LYS A 311 3.07 33.64 -6.58
C LYS A 311 2.75 32.83 -5.31
N LEU A 312 1.87 33.36 -4.44
CA LEU A 312 1.44 32.66 -3.24
C LEU A 312 0.35 31.62 -3.50
N ASN A 313 -0.29 31.63 -4.67
CA ASN A 313 -1.36 30.70 -5.01
C ASN A 313 -0.90 29.23 -4.90
N ALA A 314 0.19 28.87 -5.55
CA ALA A 314 0.70 27.50 -5.55
C ALA A 314 1.08 27.00 -4.13
N PRO A 315 1.96 27.68 -3.36
CA PRO A 315 2.31 27.23 -2.01
C PRO A 315 1.11 27.19 -1.06
N PHE A 316 0.18 28.15 -1.18
CA PHE A 316 -1.02 28.17 -0.37
C PHE A 316 -1.94 26.98 -0.69
N GLN A 317 -2.15 26.68 -1.96
CA GLN A 317 -2.96 25.55 -2.39
C GLN A 317 -2.33 24.22 -1.96
N MET A 318 -1.00 24.07 -2.06
CA MET A 318 -0.26 22.90 -1.58
C MET A 318 -0.43 22.74 -0.06
N LEU A 319 -0.27 23.82 0.71
CA LEU A 319 -0.43 23.79 2.16
C LEU A 319 -1.85 23.38 2.57
N MET A 320 -2.87 23.97 1.96
CA MET A 320 -4.26 23.62 2.22
C MET A 320 -4.57 22.15 1.88
N CYS A 321 -3.99 21.66 0.78
CA CYS A 321 -4.06 20.25 0.43
C CYS A 321 -3.42 19.37 1.52
N GLY A 322 -2.26 19.76 2.05
CA GLY A 322 -1.58 19.08 3.15
C GLY A 322 -2.43 19.04 4.42
N VAL A 323 -3.07 20.15 4.78
CA VAL A 323 -4.00 20.20 5.93
C VAL A 323 -5.14 19.19 5.74
N ILE A 324 -5.78 19.17 4.58
CA ILE A 324 -6.87 18.22 4.30
C ILE A 324 -6.36 16.78 4.37
N LEU A 325 -5.21 16.49 3.75
CA LEU A 325 -4.63 15.13 3.74
C LEU A 325 -4.20 14.66 5.13
N THR A 326 -3.78 15.55 6.02
CA THR A 326 -3.43 15.20 7.41
C THR A 326 -4.60 14.51 8.13
N PHE A 327 -5.83 14.88 7.79
CA PHE A 327 -7.03 14.24 8.35
C PHE A 327 -7.60 13.14 7.45
N MET A 328 -7.56 13.34 6.13
CA MET A 328 -8.18 12.40 5.20
C MET A 328 -7.39 11.12 5.00
N THR A 329 -6.04 11.16 5.07
CA THR A 329 -5.21 9.96 4.94
C THR A 329 -5.51 8.95 6.04
N PRO A 330 -5.42 9.29 7.34
CA PRO A 330 -5.77 8.35 8.41
C PRO A 330 -7.25 7.95 8.39
N THR A 331 -8.16 8.88 8.05
CA THR A 331 -9.59 8.60 7.96
C THR A 331 -9.88 7.55 6.89
N ALA A 332 -9.34 7.72 5.69
CA ALA A 332 -9.53 6.77 4.58
C ALA A 332 -8.98 5.36 4.89
N CYS A 333 -7.83 5.30 5.57
CA CYS A 333 -7.27 4.03 6.04
C CYS A 333 -8.17 3.36 7.10
N ALA A 334 -8.84 4.16 7.93
CA ALA A 334 -9.71 3.70 9.01
C ALA A 334 -11.13 3.29 8.58
N VAL A 335 -11.59 3.68 7.37
CA VAL A 335 -12.97 3.39 6.90
C VAL A 335 -13.31 1.91 6.97
N PHE A 336 -12.42 1.06 6.49
CA PHE A 336 -12.61 -0.39 6.50
C PHE A 336 -11.68 -1.06 7.48
N ASN A 337 -12.15 -2.14 8.11
CA ASN A 337 -11.31 -2.99 8.94
C ASN A 337 -10.19 -3.60 8.11
N GLN A 338 -9.01 -3.79 8.70
CA GLN A 338 -7.93 -4.56 8.06
C GLN A 338 -8.30 -6.04 7.98
N ARG A 339 -8.83 -6.59 9.07
CA ARG A 339 -9.43 -7.92 9.11
C ARG A 339 -10.89 -7.83 8.68
N CYS A 340 -11.13 -8.05 7.39
CA CYS A 340 -12.46 -8.11 6.81
C CYS A 340 -13.05 -9.51 6.94
N SER A 341 -14.37 -9.59 6.95
CA SER A 341 -15.10 -10.86 7.01
C SER A 341 -15.95 -11.08 5.76
N ILE A 342 -16.20 -12.35 5.45
CA ILE A 342 -17.15 -12.78 4.42
C ILE A 342 -17.95 -13.98 4.96
N SER A 343 -19.26 -14.01 4.72
CA SER A 343 -20.07 -15.15 5.14
C SER A 343 -19.82 -16.36 4.24
N THR A 344 -19.79 -17.54 4.83
CA THR A 344 -19.68 -18.81 4.10
C THR A 344 -20.82 -19.01 3.13
N ALA A 345 -22.02 -18.50 3.42
CA ALA A 345 -23.14 -18.48 2.48
C ALA A 345 -22.85 -17.67 1.21
N THR A 346 -22.10 -16.56 1.32
CA THR A 346 -21.66 -15.79 0.15
C THR A 346 -20.63 -16.58 -0.67
N LEU A 347 -19.70 -17.29 -0.01
CA LEU A 347 -18.75 -18.18 -0.70
C LEU A 347 -19.48 -19.32 -1.40
N ALA A 348 -20.46 -19.96 -0.75
CA ALA A 348 -21.27 -21.02 -1.36
C ALA A 348 -21.95 -20.57 -2.66
N ARG A 349 -22.42 -19.31 -2.69
CA ARG A 349 -23.13 -18.74 -3.85
C ARG A 349 -22.19 -18.30 -4.97
N LEU A 350 -21.08 -17.65 -4.65
CA LEU A 350 -20.20 -16.99 -5.62
C LEU A 350 -18.96 -17.80 -5.99
N GLU A 351 -18.53 -18.72 -5.12
CA GLU A 351 -17.31 -19.50 -5.27
C GLU A 351 -17.52 -20.93 -4.70
N PRO A 352 -18.37 -21.75 -5.36
CA PRO A 352 -18.76 -23.07 -4.86
C PRO A 352 -17.58 -24.03 -4.68
N ASP A 353 -16.50 -23.90 -5.47
CA ASP A 353 -15.33 -24.77 -5.35
C ASP A 353 -14.53 -24.46 -4.07
N ALA A 354 -14.30 -23.16 -3.77
CA ALA A 354 -13.68 -22.76 -2.51
C ALA A 354 -14.54 -23.16 -1.30
N HIS A 355 -15.85 -23.09 -1.43
CA HIS A 355 -16.78 -23.54 -0.40
C HIS A 355 -16.66 -25.05 -0.12
N LYS A 356 -16.61 -25.90 -1.15
CA LYS A 356 -16.41 -27.34 -1.03
C LYS A 356 -15.06 -27.71 -0.37
N GLU A 357 -14.01 -26.96 -0.72
CA GLU A 357 -12.70 -27.14 -0.11
C GLU A 357 -12.73 -26.76 1.38
N LEU A 358 -13.42 -25.65 1.71
CA LEU A 358 -13.65 -25.20 3.08
C LEU A 358 -14.39 -26.25 3.90
N GLU A 359 -15.47 -26.84 3.34
CA GLU A 359 -16.25 -27.88 3.99
C GLU A 359 -15.41 -29.11 4.32
N LYS A 360 -14.57 -29.55 3.37
CA LYS A 360 -13.64 -30.67 3.57
C LYS A 360 -12.63 -30.38 4.69
N LYS A 361 -12.09 -29.18 4.76
CA LYS A 361 -11.11 -28.81 5.79
C LYS A 361 -11.71 -28.65 7.19
N CYS A 362 -12.95 -28.19 7.27
CA CYS A 362 -13.62 -27.95 8.55
C CYS A 362 -14.31 -29.20 9.12
N ALA A 363 -14.27 -30.35 8.43
CA ALA A 363 -14.81 -31.66 8.89
C ALA A 363 -16.18 -31.55 9.59
N GLY A 364 -17.11 -30.78 9.03
CA GLY A 364 -18.49 -30.62 9.52
C GLY A 364 -18.71 -29.47 10.52
N ASN A 365 -17.65 -28.82 11.04
CA ASN A 365 -17.79 -27.64 11.89
C ASN A 365 -17.44 -26.36 11.12
N MET A 366 -18.26 -26.06 10.10
CA MET A 366 -18.03 -24.93 9.23
C MET A 366 -18.36 -23.60 9.93
N PRO A 367 -17.43 -22.64 9.97
CA PRO A 367 -17.70 -21.32 10.54
C PRO A 367 -18.70 -20.56 9.67
N ALA A 368 -19.65 -19.84 10.29
CA ALA A 368 -20.61 -19.01 9.57
C ALA A 368 -19.95 -17.86 8.81
N VAL A 369 -18.79 -17.42 9.30
CA VAL A 369 -18.02 -16.28 8.76
C VAL A 369 -16.54 -16.64 8.72
N VAL A 370 -15.87 -16.32 7.63
CA VAL A 370 -14.41 -16.42 7.50
C VAL A 370 -13.80 -15.02 7.34
N TYR A 371 -12.54 -14.88 7.73
CA TYR A 371 -11.84 -13.60 7.80
C TYR A 371 -10.66 -13.56 6.83
N PHE A 372 -10.36 -12.37 6.33
CA PHE A 372 -9.21 -12.14 5.46
C PHE A 372 -8.58 -10.77 5.71
N ASN A 373 -7.32 -10.61 5.38
CA ASN A 373 -6.64 -9.32 5.43
C ASN A 373 -6.90 -8.54 4.14
N LYS A 374 -7.52 -7.37 4.28
CA LYS A 374 -7.79 -6.48 3.14
C LYS A 374 -6.53 -5.95 2.47
N GLY A 375 -5.44 -5.78 3.22
CA GLY A 375 -4.28 -4.99 2.81
C GLY A 375 -4.52 -3.48 2.93
N LEU A 376 -3.52 -2.68 2.62
CA LEU A 376 -3.56 -1.21 2.65
C LEU A 376 -3.69 -0.62 1.25
#